data_c75540805f5c62ba542e696c3d9f9253
#
_entry.id   c75540805f5c62ba542e696c3d9f9253
#
_cell.length_a   1.000
_cell.length_b   1.000
_cell.length_c   1.000
_cell.angle_alpha   90.00
_cell.angle_beta   90.00
_cell.angle_gamma   90.00
#
_symmetry.space_group_name_H-M   'P 1'
#
loop_
_entity.id
_entity.type
_entity.pdbx_description
1 polymer ?
#
loop_
_entity_poly.entity_id
_entity_poly.type
_entity_poly.pdbx_seq_one_letter_code
_entity_poly.pdbx_strand_id
1 'polypeptide(L)' 'MRWKQFFTPAKSIDATEAKTFMAERSQEEFNLIDVRQPNEYEAHHIPGSKLIPIAELDKRLDEIDPSKPTLVY' A
#
# COMPACT_ATOMS: atom_id res chain seq x y z
N MET A 1 -8.52 -1.79 -9.70
CA MET A 1 -7.62 -1.92 -8.53
C MET A 1 -8.33 -1.41 -7.30
N ARG A 2 -8.29 -2.18 -6.25
CA ARG A 2 -8.94 -1.82 -5.00
C ARG A 2 -7.89 -1.49 -3.95
N TRP A 3 -8.02 -0.33 -3.34
CA TRP A 3 -7.11 0.13 -2.29
C TRP A 3 -7.75 -0.04 -0.92
N LYS A 4 -6.92 -0.32 0.08
CA LYS A 4 -7.36 -0.40 1.47
C LYS A 4 -6.43 0.44 2.32
N GLN A 5 -7.00 1.15 3.28
CA GLN A 5 -6.23 1.83 4.30
C GLN A 5 -6.00 0.84 5.46
N PHE A 6 -4.74 0.64 5.82
CA PHE A 6 -4.37 -0.34 6.84
C PHE A 6 -4.60 0.20 8.24
N PHE A 7 -4.14 0.16 9.24
CA PHE A 7 -4.21 0.67 10.61
C PHE A 7 -5.39 1.59 11.00
N THR A 8 -6.35 1.82 10.16
CA THR A 8 -7.62 2.44 10.50
C THR A 8 -8.71 1.44 10.12
N PRO A 9 -9.98 1.65 10.51
CA PRO A 9 -11.04 0.76 10.03
C PRO A 9 -10.88 0.63 8.52
N ALA A 10 -10.66 -0.61 8.07
CA ALA A 10 -10.30 -0.87 6.69
C ALA A 10 -11.37 -0.33 5.75
N LYS A 11 -11.05 0.75 5.06
CA LYS A 11 -11.92 1.35 4.06
C LYS A 11 -11.28 1.14 2.70
N SER A 12 -11.99 0.47 1.81
CA SER A 12 -11.54 0.36 0.42
C SER A 12 -11.73 1.72 -0.25
N ILE A 13 -10.71 2.16 -0.96
CA ILE A 13 -10.77 3.36 -1.79
C ILE A 13 -10.52 2.97 -3.24
N ASP A 14 -11.02 3.77 -4.18
CA ASP A 14 -10.78 3.50 -5.60
C ASP A 14 -9.43 4.08 -6.05
N ALA A 15 -9.06 3.81 -7.29
CA ALA A 15 -7.78 4.28 -7.83
C ALA A 15 -7.69 5.80 -7.89
N THR A 16 -8.81 6.49 -8.11
CA THR A 16 -8.84 7.95 -8.15
C THR A 16 -8.57 8.53 -6.76
N GLU A 17 -9.22 8.00 -5.74
CA GLU A 17 -9.00 8.40 -4.36
C GLU A 17 -7.56 8.15 -3.93
N ALA A 18 -6.99 7.01 -4.31
CA ALA A 18 -5.60 6.67 -4.00
C ALA A 18 -4.64 7.65 -4.67
N LYS A 19 -4.86 7.99 -5.92
CA LYS A 19 -4.04 8.97 -6.64
C LYS A 19 -4.09 10.35 -5.99
N THR A 20 -5.28 10.79 -5.60
CA THR A 20 -5.47 12.07 -4.91
C THR A 20 -4.73 12.08 -3.58
N PHE A 21 -4.87 11.00 -2.81
CA PHE A 21 -4.18 10.85 -1.53
C PHE A 21 -2.67 10.97 -1.70
N MET A 22 -2.12 10.25 -2.68
CA MET A 22 -0.68 10.26 -2.93
C MET A 22 -0.18 11.60 -3.47
N ALA A 23 -1.00 12.29 -4.29
CA ALA A 23 -0.62 13.58 -4.86
C ALA A 23 -0.53 14.69 -3.81
N GLU A 24 -1.31 14.58 -2.74
CA GLU A 24 -1.34 15.56 -1.66
C GLU A 24 -0.25 15.35 -0.61
N ARG A 25 0.50 14.25 -0.72
CA ARG A 25 1.49 13.86 0.28
C ARG A 25 2.80 13.44 -0.37
N SER A 26 3.92 13.59 0.36
CA SER A 26 5.17 13.01 -0.07
C SER A 26 5.19 11.52 0.26
N GLN A 27 6.05 10.76 -0.41
CA GLN A 27 6.17 9.31 -0.15
C GLN A 27 6.59 9.00 1.28
N GLU A 28 7.18 9.95 1.96
CA GLU A 28 7.58 9.78 3.36
C GLU A 28 6.41 9.88 4.35
N GLU A 29 5.27 10.38 3.90
CA GLU A 29 4.11 10.61 4.75
C GLU A 29 3.16 9.42 4.82
N PHE A 30 3.37 8.39 4.00
CA PHE A 30 2.50 7.22 3.99
C PHE A 30 3.27 5.98 3.59
N ASN A 31 2.71 4.81 3.94
CA ASN A 31 3.21 3.53 3.47
C ASN A 31 2.41 3.11 2.25
N LEU A 32 3.09 2.60 1.23
CA LEU A 32 2.45 2.10 0.02
C LEU A 32 2.87 0.65 -0.18
N ILE A 33 1.93 -0.27 0.03
CA ILE A 33 2.20 -1.70 0.05
C ILE A 33 1.47 -2.39 -1.09
N ASP A 34 2.23 -3.16 -1.88
CA ASP A 34 1.71 -4.01 -2.93
C ASP A 34 1.65 -5.44 -2.40
N VAL A 35 0.43 -5.99 -2.28
CA VAL A 35 0.22 -7.34 -1.73
C VAL A 35 0.04 -8.39 -2.82
N ARG A 36 0.30 -8.03 -4.07
CA ARG A 36 0.15 -8.93 -5.20
C ARG A 36 1.30 -9.94 -5.26
N GLN A 37 1.25 -10.83 -6.23
CA GLN A 37 2.32 -11.80 -6.44
C GLN A 37 3.59 -11.11 -6.97
N PRO A 38 4.79 -11.67 -6.68
CA PRO A 38 6.03 -11.06 -7.15
C PRO A 38 6.11 -10.85 -8.67
N ASN A 39 5.56 -11.78 -9.46
CA ASN A 39 5.56 -11.63 -10.92
C ASN A 39 4.69 -10.45 -11.38
N GLU A 40 3.60 -10.19 -10.69
CA GLU A 40 2.74 -9.05 -10.99
C GLU A 40 3.45 -7.73 -10.64
N TYR A 41 4.11 -7.71 -9.50
CA TYR A 41 4.89 -6.56 -9.07
C TYR A 41 6.02 -6.24 -10.05
N GLU A 42 6.73 -7.27 -10.50
CA GLU A 42 7.83 -7.09 -11.47
C GLU A 42 7.32 -6.58 -12.81
N ALA A 43 6.15 -7.04 -13.24
CA ALA A 43 5.57 -6.59 -14.51
C ALA A 43 5.15 -5.13 -14.45
N HIS A 44 4.41 -4.77 -13.42
CA HIS A 44 3.92 -3.40 -13.20
C HIS A 44 3.70 -3.15 -11.73
N HIS A 45 4.26 -2.07 -11.19
CA HIS A 45 3.94 -1.62 -9.84
C HIS A 45 4.04 -0.10 -9.76
N ILE A 46 3.39 0.46 -8.76
CA ILE A 46 3.43 1.89 -8.53
C ILE A 46 4.83 2.25 -7.99
N PRO A 47 5.50 3.25 -8.57
CA PRO A 47 6.80 3.68 -8.06
C PRO A 47 6.76 4.00 -6.57
N GLY A 48 7.72 3.47 -5.83
CA GLY A 48 7.78 3.65 -4.38
C GLY A 48 6.98 2.65 -3.57
N SER A 49 6.21 1.76 -4.21
CA SER A 49 5.50 0.71 -3.49
C SER A 49 6.47 -0.39 -3.03
N LYS A 50 6.17 -0.95 -1.86
CA LYS A 50 6.94 -2.05 -1.30
C LYS A 50 6.14 -3.34 -1.47
N LEU A 51 6.78 -4.35 -2.03
CA LEU A 51 6.14 -5.65 -2.20
C LEU A 51 6.12 -6.42 -0.88
N ILE A 52 4.93 -6.72 -0.40
CA ILE A 52 4.70 -7.65 0.70
C ILE A 52 3.52 -8.52 0.30
N PRO A 53 3.76 -9.70 -0.29
CA PRO A 53 2.66 -10.57 -0.73
C PRO A 53 1.67 -10.83 0.41
N ILE A 54 0.40 -10.93 0.07
CA ILE A 54 -0.67 -11.05 1.09
C ILE A 54 -0.42 -12.20 2.07
N ALA A 55 0.16 -13.29 1.60
CA ALA A 55 0.46 -14.46 2.45
C ALA A 55 1.56 -14.18 3.49
N GLU A 56 2.37 -13.14 3.27
CA GLU A 56 3.47 -12.79 4.17
C GLU A 56 3.15 -11.56 5.03
N LEU A 57 2.03 -10.91 4.78
CA LEU A 57 1.73 -9.63 5.42
C LEU A 57 1.74 -9.72 6.95
N ASP A 58 1.13 -10.76 7.51
CA ASP A 58 1.08 -10.95 8.97
C ASP A 58 2.47 -11.06 9.60
N LYS A 59 3.42 -11.64 8.88
CA LYS A 59 4.78 -11.85 9.37
C LYS A 59 5.68 -10.64 9.19
N ARG A 60 5.25 -9.69 8.36
CA ARG A 60 6.07 -8.55 7.94
C ARG A 60 5.46 -7.20 8.33
N LEU A 61 4.52 -7.20 9.26
CA LEU A 61 3.88 -5.96 9.71
C LEU A 61 4.87 -4.98 10.33
N ASP A 62 5.96 -5.47 10.91
CA ASP A 62 7.01 -4.65 11.49
C ASP A 62 7.78 -3.84 10.45
N GLU A 63 7.66 -4.18 9.17
CA GLU A 63 8.27 -3.42 8.08
C GLU A 63 7.43 -2.21 7.68
N ILE A 64 6.25 -2.06 8.25
CA ILE A 64 5.33 -0.97 7.97
C ILE A 64 5.37 0.01 9.14
N ASP A 65 5.60 1.29 8.86
CA ASP A 65 5.64 2.32 9.90
C ASP A 65 4.23 2.57 10.44
N PRO A 66 3.93 2.21 11.69
CA PRO A 66 2.58 2.35 12.24
C PRO A 66 2.17 3.80 12.51
N SER A 67 3.10 4.74 12.44
CA SER A 67 2.81 6.16 12.65
C SER A 67 2.26 6.83 11.40
N LYS A 68 2.24 6.12 10.26
CA LYS A 68 1.80 6.66 8.97
C LYS A 68 0.58 5.92 8.45
N PRO A 69 -0.32 6.61 7.71
CA PRO A 69 -1.37 5.91 7.00
C PRO A 69 -0.78 4.93 6.00
N THR A 70 -1.44 3.82 5.78
CA THR A 70 -0.96 2.75 4.89
C THR A 70 -1.98 2.46 3.81
N LEU A 71 -1.55 2.56 2.56
CA LEU A 71 -2.32 2.17 1.40
C LEU A 71 -1.87 0.79 0.95
N VAL A 72 -2.83 -0.09 0.71
CA VAL A 72 -2.59 -1.49 0.33
C VAL A 72 -3.35 -1.80 -0.95
N TYR A 73 -2.69 -2.44 -1.90
CA TYR A 73 -3.35 -2.84 -3.14
C TYR A 73 -2.81 -4.14 -3.68
#